data_8092d3da4956e99689291dd48f2d8de3
#
_entry.id   8092d3da4956e99689291dd48f2d8de3
#
_cell.length_a   1.000
_cell.length_b   1.000
_cell.length_c   1.000
_cell.angle_alpha   90.00
_cell.angle_beta   90.00
_cell.angle_gamma   90.00
#
_symmetry.space_group_name_H-M   'P 1'
#
loop_
_entity.id
_entity.type
_entity.pdbx_description
1 polymer ?
#
loop_
_entity_poly.entity_id
_entity_poly.type
_entity_poly.pdbx_seq_one_letter_code
_entity_poly.pdbx_strand_id
1 'polypeptide(L)'
;MKIPLESDLYRAWGPALGRRRCAAAMARAAWLVLAGTAAWAQTPPPPASPAKGPQSVMQGTLVPPGQARQAPAKPLVPTIGCLISPNRIADIGSPVTGIVERITVDVGDSVRQGQTLVTLRSEVENAGERAAHARWSVDAEVRASEASLELARQRYQRARDLQAQGFFSPQAVEQALTEMRLAEQKLKQSTSQREVLATDLEVVRAQVSQRMVRAPFSGTIVERYRQPGERVEDRPLLRLASLDPLRVDLLVPAARFGQYAVGDRLQLQPELAGVKPVTAEVTHVDRVIDGASNTFRVRLSLPNPQQRLPAGARCTLDDAAATALREGARPAPSAAAAPAGGRVAQVGSGG
;
A
#
# COMPACT_ATOMS: atom_id res chain seq x y z
N MET A 1 -61.49 -6.20 -51.56
CA MET A 1 -61.58 -7.02 -50.35
C MET A 1 -61.08 -6.17 -49.18
N LYS A 2 -62.02 -5.59 -48.42
CA LYS A 2 -61.81 -4.64 -47.35
C LYS A 2 -61.53 -5.42 -46.06
N ILE A 3 -60.45 -5.11 -45.34
CA ILE A 3 -60.19 -5.57 -43.97
C ILE A 3 -60.22 -4.35 -43.07
N PRO A 4 -60.97 -4.34 -41.97
CA PRO A 4 -61.24 -3.14 -41.17
C PRO A 4 -60.12 -2.86 -40.17
N LEU A 5 -59.94 -1.57 -39.90
CA LEU A 5 -59.23 -1.02 -38.76
C LEU A 5 -59.91 -1.44 -37.45
N GLU A 6 -59.17 -2.01 -36.56
CA GLU A 6 -59.60 -2.20 -35.18
C GLU A 6 -58.72 -1.29 -34.27
N SER A 7 -59.21 -0.09 -34.11
CA SER A 7 -58.90 0.86 -33.09
C SER A 7 -59.86 0.63 -31.92
N ASP A 8 -59.47 -0.13 -30.87
CA ASP A 8 -60.15 -0.07 -29.55
C ASP A 8 -59.50 -1.06 -28.56
N LEU A 9 -58.41 -0.64 -27.95
CA LEU A 9 -57.91 -1.23 -26.67
C LEU A 9 -57.05 -0.25 -25.86
N TYR A 10 -57.39 1.03 -25.89
CA TYR A 10 -56.74 2.04 -25.03
C TYR A 10 -57.74 2.71 -24.10
N ARG A 11 -58.52 1.92 -23.32
CA ARG A 11 -59.36 2.44 -22.23
C ARG A 11 -59.63 1.33 -21.23
N ALA A 12 -58.77 1.20 -20.26
CA ALA A 12 -59.14 0.73 -18.91
C ALA A 12 -57.88 0.58 -18.10
N TRP A 13 -57.48 1.61 -17.42
CA TRP A 13 -56.92 1.57 -16.06
C TRP A 13 -56.67 3.01 -15.62
N GLY A 14 -57.77 3.61 -15.10
CA GLY A 14 -57.70 4.90 -14.43
C GLY A 14 -57.03 4.80 -13.07
N PRO A 15 -56.49 5.92 -12.57
CA PRO A 15 -55.81 5.95 -11.28
C PRO A 15 -56.80 5.98 -10.12
N ALA A 16 -56.90 4.90 -9.36
CA ALA A 16 -57.61 4.91 -8.07
C ALA A 16 -56.70 5.60 -7.02
N LEU A 17 -57.06 6.85 -6.75
CA LEU A 17 -56.66 7.63 -5.58
C LEU A 17 -56.95 6.87 -4.29
N GLY A 18 -55.91 6.56 -3.56
CA GLY A 18 -55.99 6.10 -2.19
C GLY A 18 -55.09 6.94 -1.28
N ARG A 19 -55.42 8.24 -1.14
CA ARG A 19 -54.90 9.05 0.00
C ARG A 19 -55.55 8.50 1.27
N ARG A 20 -54.84 7.66 2.01
CA ARG A 20 -55.14 7.41 3.40
C ARG A 20 -54.11 8.14 4.25
N ARG A 21 -54.59 9.27 4.78
CA ARG A 21 -54.07 9.96 5.96
C ARG A 21 -54.08 8.94 7.11
N CYS A 22 -52.92 8.57 7.61
CA CYS A 22 -52.75 8.09 8.97
C CYS A 22 -52.08 9.22 9.76
N ALA A 23 -52.93 10.06 10.33
CA ALA A 23 -52.57 10.98 11.37
C ALA A 23 -52.59 10.24 12.71
N ALA A 24 -51.59 10.52 13.53
CA ALA A 24 -51.57 10.53 14.98
C ALA A 24 -51.95 9.25 15.75
N ALA A 25 -50.93 8.64 16.33
CA ALA A 25 -51.01 8.11 17.68
C ALA A 25 -49.66 8.33 18.36
N MET A 26 -49.44 9.55 18.87
CA MET A 26 -48.50 9.78 19.95
C MET A 26 -49.09 9.15 21.23
N ALA A 27 -48.73 7.93 21.53
CA ALA A 27 -48.91 7.35 22.83
C ALA A 27 -47.72 7.73 23.70
N ARG A 28 -47.95 8.69 24.61
CA ARG A 28 -47.09 9.03 25.73
C ARG A 28 -47.01 7.83 26.67
N ALA A 29 -45.96 7.06 26.64
CA ALA A 29 -45.55 6.18 27.70
C ALA A 29 -44.51 6.91 28.58
N ALA A 30 -45.03 7.64 29.56
CA ALA A 30 -44.22 8.15 30.66
C ALA A 30 -43.84 6.98 31.52
N TRP A 31 -42.66 6.45 31.39
CA TRP A 31 -42.09 5.54 32.39
C TRP A 31 -41.32 6.38 33.39
N LEU A 32 -41.87 6.36 34.61
CA LEU A 32 -41.23 6.81 35.86
C LEU A 32 -39.88 6.08 35.98
N VAL A 33 -38.78 6.80 35.80
CA VAL A 33 -37.45 6.37 36.21
C VAL A 33 -37.39 6.63 37.74
N LEU A 34 -37.65 5.62 38.53
CA LEU A 34 -37.29 5.61 39.94
C LEU A 34 -35.77 5.61 40.01
N ALA A 35 -35.22 6.74 40.41
CA ALA A 35 -33.82 6.89 40.76
C ALA A 35 -33.51 6.08 42.00
N GLY A 36 -33.01 4.87 41.80
CA GLY A 36 -32.37 4.07 42.86
C GLY A 36 -30.88 4.45 42.87
N THR A 37 -30.53 5.45 43.66
CA THR A 37 -29.15 5.75 44.04
C THR A 37 -28.67 4.68 45.02
N ALA A 38 -28.11 3.60 44.53
CA ALA A 38 -27.30 2.70 45.34
C ALA A 38 -25.95 3.39 45.58
N ALA A 39 -25.87 4.08 46.70
CA ALA A 39 -24.61 4.57 47.27
C ALA A 39 -23.76 3.35 47.64
N TRP A 40 -22.75 3.10 46.84
CA TRP A 40 -21.69 2.16 47.23
C TRP A 40 -20.84 2.89 48.27
N ALA A 41 -21.13 2.60 49.54
CA ALA A 41 -20.30 2.98 50.66
C ALA A 41 -18.95 2.29 50.52
N GLN A 42 -17.94 3.04 50.12
CA GLN A 42 -16.53 2.64 50.23
C GLN A 42 -16.18 2.65 51.72
N THR A 43 -16.11 1.47 52.32
CA THR A 43 -15.52 1.31 53.66
C THR A 43 -14.02 1.59 53.55
N PRO A 44 -13.47 2.55 54.32
CA PRO A 44 -12.05 2.75 54.41
C PRO A 44 -11.37 1.54 55.06
N PRO A 45 -10.15 1.16 54.66
CA PRO A 45 -9.43 0.08 55.32
C PRO A 45 -9.09 0.46 56.75
N PRO A 46 -9.10 -0.53 57.68
CA PRO A 46 -8.81 -0.26 59.09
C PRO A 46 -7.34 0.19 59.25
N PRO A 47 -7.06 1.07 60.22
CA PRO A 47 -5.71 1.51 60.50
C PRO A 47 -4.85 0.35 61.02
N ALA A 48 -3.67 0.18 60.44
CA ALA A 48 -2.69 -0.80 60.88
C ALA A 48 -2.27 -0.54 62.35
N SER A 49 -2.49 -1.50 63.19
CA SER A 49 -2.00 -1.48 64.58
C SER A 49 -0.47 -1.50 64.60
N PRO A 50 0.19 -0.73 65.47
CA PRO A 50 1.63 -0.79 65.62
C PRO A 50 2.05 -2.08 66.28
N ALA A 51 2.73 -2.95 65.57
CA ALA A 51 3.36 -4.13 66.11
C ALA A 51 4.52 -3.70 67.02
N LYS A 52 4.34 -3.94 68.34
CA LYS A 52 5.45 -3.89 69.30
C LYS A 52 6.37 -5.07 69.02
N GLY A 53 7.49 -4.82 68.38
CA GLY A 53 8.61 -5.77 68.28
C GLY A 53 9.43 -5.80 69.60
N PRO A 54 9.90 -6.94 70.04
CA PRO A 54 10.76 -7.02 71.20
C PRO A 54 12.17 -6.44 70.87
N GLN A 55 12.60 -5.53 71.74
CA GLN A 55 13.97 -5.01 71.72
C GLN A 55 14.90 -6.13 72.27
N SER A 56 15.58 -6.83 71.40
CA SER A 56 16.75 -7.62 71.73
C SER A 56 18.00 -6.78 71.55
N VAL A 57 18.49 -6.35 72.66
CA VAL A 57 19.85 -5.77 72.77
C VAL A 57 20.85 -6.92 72.60
N MET A 58 21.39 -7.10 71.39
CA MET A 58 22.62 -7.86 71.18
C MET A 58 23.75 -6.90 70.96
N GLN A 59 24.65 -6.85 71.95
CA GLN A 59 25.97 -6.29 71.85
C GLN A 59 26.80 -7.12 70.87
N GLY A 60 26.85 -6.71 69.62
CA GLY A 60 27.69 -7.30 68.58
C GLY A 60 29.01 -6.58 68.51
N THR A 61 30.03 -7.31 68.74
CA THR A 61 31.48 -6.98 68.65
C THR A 61 31.77 -6.26 67.32
N LEU A 62 32.40 -5.08 67.40
CA LEU A 62 32.89 -4.33 66.25
C LEU A 62 34.05 -5.16 65.60
N VAL A 63 33.69 -5.76 64.44
CA VAL A 63 34.68 -6.29 63.49
C VAL A 63 35.07 -5.11 62.58
N PRO A 64 36.39 -4.81 62.45
CA PRO A 64 36.87 -3.75 61.61
C PRO A 64 36.51 -4.09 60.13
N PRO A 65 36.06 -3.10 59.30
CA PRO A 65 35.73 -3.35 57.91
C PRO A 65 36.99 -3.78 57.17
N GLY A 66 37.10 -5.09 56.90
CA GLY A 66 38.06 -5.60 55.93
C GLY A 66 37.79 -4.89 54.59
N GLN A 67 38.81 -4.21 54.10
CA GLN A 67 38.83 -3.65 52.77
C GLN A 67 38.53 -4.76 51.77
N ALA A 68 37.23 -4.90 51.38
CA ALA A 68 36.89 -5.66 50.21
C ALA A 68 37.60 -5.01 49.02
N ARG A 69 38.66 -5.67 48.55
CA ARG A 69 39.29 -5.34 47.27
C ARG A 69 38.22 -5.37 46.23
N GLN A 70 37.68 -4.19 45.90
CA GLN A 70 36.85 -4.00 44.72
C GLN A 70 37.72 -4.38 43.53
N ALA A 71 37.44 -5.55 42.95
CA ALA A 71 37.96 -5.86 41.63
C ALA A 71 37.65 -4.67 40.70
N PRO A 72 38.61 -4.20 39.88
CA PRO A 72 38.37 -3.09 39.00
C PRO A 72 37.14 -3.40 38.13
N ALA A 73 36.05 -2.68 38.33
CA ALA A 73 34.90 -2.77 37.49
C ALA A 73 35.38 -2.45 36.07
N LYS A 74 35.31 -3.47 35.21
CA LYS A 74 35.58 -3.31 33.78
C LYS A 74 34.72 -2.12 33.33
N PRO A 75 35.26 -1.09 32.69
CA PRO A 75 34.47 0.05 32.29
C PRO A 75 33.33 -0.48 31.43
N LEU A 76 32.08 -0.25 31.85
CA LEU A 76 30.89 -0.54 31.08
C LEU A 76 30.92 0.42 29.90
N VAL A 77 31.50 -0.01 28.78
CA VAL A 77 31.34 0.68 27.51
C VAL A 77 29.84 0.59 27.22
N PRO A 78 29.14 1.71 27.11
CA PRO A 78 27.71 1.69 26.83
C PRO A 78 27.50 0.99 25.48
N THR A 79 27.03 -0.25 25.55
CA THR A 79 26.71 -1.02 24.34
C THR A 79 25.49 -0.37 23.66
N ILE A 80 25.68 0.00 22.41
CA ILE A 80 24.60 0.59 21.61
C ILE A 80 23.70 -0.55 21.17
N GLY A 81 22.47 -0.56 21.72
CA GLY A 81 21.46 -1.55 21.37
C GLY A 81 20.84 -1.29 20.01
N CYS A 82 20.47 -2.34 19.31
CA CYS A 82 19.74 -2.29 18.05
C CYS A 82 18.60 -3.31 18.02
N LEU A 83 17.65 -3.05 17.13
CA LEU A 83 16.52 -3.92 16.86
C LEU A 83 16.49 -4.29 15.37
N ILE A 84 16.50 -5.59 15.11
CA ILE A 84 16.34 -6.13 13.76
C ILE A 84 14.84 -6.26 13.47
N SER A 85 14.33 -5.61 12.44
CA SER A 85 12.91 -5.59 12.07
C SER A 85 12.75 -5.91 10.58
N PRO A 86 11.56 -6.32 10.14
CA PRO A 86 11.29 -6.45 8.71
C PRO A 86 11.50 -5.11 8.02
N ASN A 87 11.97 -5.13 6.78
CA ASN A 87 12.14 -3.90 6.00
C ASN A 87 10.79 -3.23 5.74
N ARG A 88 9.76 -4.05 5.42
CA ARG A 88 8.38 -3.61 5.21
C ARG A 88 7.42 -4.59 5.87
N ILE A 89 6.34 -4.06 6.40
CA ILE A 89 5.19 -4.84 6.88
C ILE A 89 3.96 -4.23 6.25
N ALA A 90 3.06 -5.06 5.75
CA ALA A 90 1.77 -4.62 5.26
C ALA A 90 0.67 -5.57 5.75
N ASP A 91 -0.38 -4.99 6.30
CA ASP A 91 -1.63 -5.68 6.55
C ASP A 91 -2.47 -5.60 5.28
N ILE A 92 -2.59 -6.74 4.60
CA ILE A 92 -3.24 -6.83 3.29
C ILE A 92 -4.74 -7.04 3.49
N GLY A 93 -5.53 -6.07 3.07
CA GLY A 93 -6.98 -6.12 3.04
C GLY A 93 -7.53 -6.33 1.63
N SER A 94 -8.85 -6.39 1.52
CA SER A 94 -9.55 -6.37 0.24
C SER A 94 -10.02 -4.96 -0.09
N PRO A 95 -9.92 -4.50 -1.34
CA PRO A 95 -10.46 -3.21 -1.75
C PRO A 95 -12.00 -3.21 -1.85
N VAL A 96 -12.62 -4.39 -1.81
CA VAL A 96 -14.06 -4.56 -1.92
C VAL A 96 -14.58 -5.55 -0.89
N THR A 97 -15.81 -5.34 -0.45
CA THR A 97 -16.53 -6.30 0.41
C THR A 97 -16.87 -7.57 -0.37
N GLY A 98 -16.69 -8.73 0.27
CA GLY A 98 -17.00 -10.00 -0.36
C GLY A 98 -16.87 -11.20 0.59
N ILE A 99 -16.99 -12.40 0.04
CA ILE A 99 -16.75 -13.64 0.77
C ILE A 99 -15.44 -14.23 0.23
N VAL A 100 -14.57 -14.65 1.14
CA VAL A 100 -13.33 -15.36 0.75
C VAL A 100 -13.70 -16.70 0.13
N GLU A 101 -13.37 -16.86 -1.13
CA GLU A 101 -13.54 -18.13 -1.84
C GLU A 101 -12.37 -19.07 -1.53
N ARG A 102 -11.14 -18.56 -1.69
CA ARG A 102 -9.91 -19.34 -1.50
C ARG A 102 -8.75 -18.44 -1.07
N ILE A 103 -7.91 -18.99 -0.20
CA ILE A 103 -6.60 -18.45 0.16
C ILE A 103 -5.56 -19.42 -0.40
N THR A 104 -4.63 -18.91 -1.21
CA THR A 104 -3.64 -19.72 -1.95
C THR A 104 -2.31 -19.86 -1.24
N VAL A 105 -2.17 -19.20 -0.09
CA VAL A 105 -0.92 -19.13 0.69
C VAL A 105 -1.19 -19.37 2.16
N ASP A 106 -0.18 -19.86 2.89
CA ASP A 106 -0.26 -20.04 4.35
C ASP A 106 0.84 -19.25 5.08
N VAL A 107 0.76 -19.23 6.40
CA VAL A 107 1.78 -18.61 7.26
C VAL A 107 3.13 -19.32 7.04
N GLY A 108 4.18 -18.53 6.80
CA GLY A 108 5.51 -19.01 6.47
C GLY A 108 5.82 -19.04 4.96
N ASP A 109 4.80 -18.97 4.10
CA ASP A 109 5.02 -19.00 2.65
C ASP A 109 5.69 -17.74 2.14
N SER A 110 6.66 -17.92 1.25
CA SER A 110 7.29 -16.82 0.50
C SER A 110 6.49 -16.50 -0.75
N VAL A 111 6.16 -15.23 -0.95
CA VAL A 111 5.36 -14.75 -2.07
C VAL A 111 6.10 -13.68 -2.88
N ARG A 112 5.80 -13.58 -4.17
CA ARG A 112 6.33 -12.56 -5.07
C ARG A 112 5.35 -11.40 -5.23
N GLN A 113 5.88 -10.22 -5.52
CA GLN A 113 5.05 -9.08 -5.88
C GLN A 113 4.09 -9.41 -7.03
N GLY A 114 2.82 -9.02 -6.91
CA GLY A 114 1.75 -9.29 -7.89
C GLY A 114 1.14 -10.69 -7.80
N GLN A 115 1.71 -11.60 -7.01
CA GLN A 115 1.14 -12.95 -6.80
C GLN A 115 -0.23 -12.84 -6.14
N THR A 116 -1.22 -13.60 -6.64
CA THR A 116 -2.55 -13.67 -6.04
C THR A 116 -2.47 -14.43 -4.72
N LEU A 117 -2.94 -13.83 -3.65
CA LEU A 117 -2.93 -14.38 -2.30
C LEU A 117 -4.30 -14.90 -1.89
N VAL A 118 -5.33 -14.11 -2.20
CA VAL A 118 -6.72 -14.41 -1.85
C VAL A 118 -7.61 -14.13 -3.05
N THR A 119 -8.57 -15.02 -3.29
CA THR A 119 -9.63 -14.82 -4.26
C THR A 119 -10.95 -14.71 -3.52
N LEU A 120 -11.68 -13.65 -3.79
CA LEU A 120 -13.05 -13.48 -3.31
C LEU A 120 -14.02 -14.10 -4.32
N ARG A 121 -15.20 -14.48 -3.85
CA ARG A 121 -16.29 -14.96 -4.69
C ARG A 121 -16.63 -13.90 -5.76
N SER A 122 -16.59 -14.31 -7.02
CA SER A 122 -16.67 -13.40 -8.17
C SER A 122 -17.59 -13.93 -9.28
N GLU A 123 -18.54 -14.81 -8.95
CA GLU A 123 -19.43 -15.45 -9.93
C GLU A 123 -20.25 -14.42 -10.71
N VAL A 124 -20.79 -13.41 -10.01
CA VAL A 124 -21.62 -12.36 -10.60
C VAL A 124 -20.78 -11.44 -11.49
N GLU A 125 -19.62 -11.02 -11.02
CA GLU A 125 -18.71 -10.17 -11.77
C GLU A 125 -18.17 -10.87 -13.02
N ASN A 126 -17.81 -12.14 -12.91
CA ASN A 126 -17.38 -12.95 -14.05
C ASN A 126 -18.51 -13.15 -15.08
N ALA A 127 -19.76 -13.30 -14.63
CA ALA A 127 -20.91 -13.32 -15.54
C ALA A 127 -21.11 -11.96 -16.23
N GLY A 128 -20.94 -10.87 -15.49
CA GLY A 128 -20.94 -9.50 -16.02
C GLY A 128 -19.87 -9.27 -17.07
N GLU A 129 -18.64 -9.74 -16.82
CA GLU A 129 -17.53 -9.65 -17.79
C GLU A 129 -17.87 -10.41 -19.09
N ARG A 130 -18.35 -11.65 -18.97
CA ARG A 130 -18.77 -12.42 -20.18
C ARG A 130 -19.84 -11.69 -20.98
N ALA A 131 -20.82 -11.09 -20.30
CA ALA A 131 -21.88 -10.33 -20.97
C ALA A 131 -21.35 -9.05 -21.65
N ALA A 132 -20.46 -8.29 -20.99
CA ALA A 132 -19.83 -7.11 -21.56
C ALA A 132 -18.92 -7.48 -22.75
N HIS A 133 -18.15 -8.57 -22.61
CA HIS A 133 -17.34 -9.10 -23.69
C HIS A 133 -18.17 -9.52 -24.90
N ALA A 134 -19.30 -10.21 -24.70
CA ALA A 134 -20.21 -10.59 -25.77
C ALA A 134 -20.76 -9.38 -26.53
N ARG A 135 -21.16 -8.29 -25.80
CA ARG A 135 -21.61 -7.05 -26.43
C ARG A 135 -20.50 -6.38 -27.26
N TRP A 136 -19.28 -6.28 -26.71
CA TRP A 136 -18.16 -5.68 -27.41
C TRP A 136 -17.72 -6.48 -28.64
N SER A 137 -17.82 -7.81 -28.60
CA SER A 137 -17.40 -8.68 -29.70
C SER A 137 -18.30 -8.64 -30.94
N VAL A 138 -19.52 -8.09 -30.82
CA VAL A 138 -20.44 -7.93 -31.95
C VAL A 138 -19.99 -6.74 -32.80
N ASP A 139 -19.47 -7.02 -33.98
CA ASP A 139 -18.99 -6.04 -34.95
C ASP A 139 -19.89 -5.92 -36.20
N ALA A 140 -21.03 -6.56 -36.18
CA ALA A 140 -21.94 -6.61 -37.32
C ALA A 140 -22.37 -5.22 -37.81
N GLU A 141 -22.65 -4.29 -36.88
CA GLU A 141 -23.07 -2.92 -37.23
C GLU A 141 -21.95 -2.12 -37.89
N VAL A 142 -20.69 -2.32 -37.41
CA VAL A 142 -19.51 -1.67 -38.01
C VAL A 142 -19.31 -2.20 -39.43
N ARG A 143 -19.34 -3.52 -39.64
CA ARG A 143 -19.20 -4.14 -40.96
C ARG A 143 -20.33 -3.72 -41.91
N ALA A 144 -21.56 -3.62 -41.43
CA ALA A 144 -22.67 -3.12 -42.24
C ALA A 144 -22.47 -1.67 -42.64
N SER A 145 -22.00 -0.82 -41.75
CA SER A 145 -21.67 0.59 -42.03
C SER A 145 -20.48 0.75 -43.00
N GLU A 146 -19.47 -0.09 -42.89
CA GLU A 146 -18.32 -0.16 -43.81
C GLU A 146 -18.79 -0.53 -45.22
N ALA A 147 -19.63 -1.59 -45.36
CA ALA A 147 -20.17 -2.00 -46.65
C ALA A 147 -21.09 -0.91 -47.28
N SER A 148 -21.85 -0.24 -46.44
CA SER A 148 -22.70 0.90 -46.88
C SER A 148 -21.88 2.07 -47.38
N LEU A 149 -20.80 2.43 -46.69
CA LEU A 149 -19.87 3.47 -47.12
C LEU A 149 -19.18 3.11 -48.42
N GLU A 150 -18.71 1.88 -48.55
CA GLU A 150 -18.07 1.42 -49.79
C GLU A 150 -19.04 1.50 -51.01
N LEU A 151 -20.28 1.07 -50.84
CA LEU A 151 -21.30 1.21 -51.87
C LEU A 151 -21.53 2.69 -52.25
N ALA A 152 -21.65 3.57 -51.25
CA ALA A 152 -21.88 5.00 -51.47
C ALA A 152 -20.66 5.66 -52.20
N ARG A 153 -19.42 5.28 -51.85
CA ARG A 153 -18.21 5.71 -52.54
C ARG A 153 -18.22 5.31 -54.02
N GLN A 154 -18.56 4.06 -54.30
CA GLN A 154 -18.62 3.59 -55.70
C GLN A 154 -19.73 4.30 -56.51
N ARG A 155 -20.87 4.63 -55.88
CA ARG A 155 -21.92 5.41 -56.50
C ARG A 155 -21.45 6.82 -56.81
N TYR A 156 -20.80 7.49 -55.87
CA TYR A 156 -20.28 8.82 -56.08
C TYR A 156 -19.21 8.84 -57.18
N GLN A 157 -18.27 7.91 -57.21
CA GLN A 157 -17.26 7.83 -58.28
C GLN A 157 -17.92 7.64 -59.64
N ARG A 158 -18.84 6.70 -59.80
CA ARG A 158 -19.59 6.50 -61.06
C ARG A 158 -20.35 7.76 -61.51
N ALA A 159 -21.01 8.43 -60.57
CA ALA A 159 -21.74 9.68 -60.89
C ALA A 159 -20.79 10.77 -61.39
N ARG A 160 -19.62 10.89 -60.78
CA ARG A 160 -18.58 11.84 -61.20
C ARG A 160 -18.00 11.51 -62.57
N ASP A 161 -17.71 10.24 -62.84
CA ASP A 161 -17.20 9.81 -64.15
C ASP A 161 -18.19 10.04 -65.30
N LEU A 162 -19.46 9.74 -65.05
CA LEU A 162 -20.55 9.99 -66.02
C LEU A 162 -20.82 11.48 -66.21
N GLN A 163 -20.67 12.31 -65.19
CA GLN A 163 -20.75 13.77 -65.32
C GLN A 163 -19.62 14.30 -66.24
N ALA A 164 -18.40 13.82 -66.08
CA ALA A 164 -17.26 14.18 -66.91
C ALA A 164 -17.51 13.83 -68.40
N GLN A 165 -18.33 12.85 -68.68
CA GLN A 165 -18.74 12.42 -70.01
C GLN A 165 -20.03 13.14 -70.50
N GLY A 166 -20.59 14.04 -69.71
CA GLY A 166 -21.81 14.80 -70.05
C GLY A 166 -23.14 14.05 -69.82
N PHE A 167 -23.17 12.84 -69.26
CA PHE A 167 -24.38 12.02 -69.09
C PHE A 167 -25.09 12.29 -67.76
N PHE A 168 -24.50 12.95 -66.78
CA PHE A 168 -25.08 13.22 -65.50
C PHE A 168 -25.10 14.71 -65.14
N SER A 169 -26.19 15.12 -64.42
CA SER A 169 -26.28 16.51 -63.97
C SER A 169 -25.36 16.77 -62.73
N PRO A 170 -24.90 18.01 -62.54
CA PRO A 170 -24.16 18.40 -61.35
C PRO A 170 -24.91 18.06 -60.06
N GLN A 171 -26.25 18.22 -60.06
CA GLN A 171 -27.09 17.89 -58.91
C GLN A 171 -27.05 16.40 -58.52
N ALA A 172 -27.00 15.49 -59.52
CA ALA A 172 -26.89 14.04 -59.24
C ALA A 172 -25.56 13.68 -58.59
N VAL A 173 -24.45 14.37 -58.93
CA VAL A 173 -23.14 14.17 -58.28
C VAL A 173 -23.18 14.70 -56.84
N GLU A 174 -23.79 15.87 -56.60
CA GLU A 174 -23.93 16.46 -55.28
C GLU A 174 -24.76 15.56 -54.37
N GLN A 175 -25.85 14.96 -54.89
CA GLN A 175 -26.63 13.98 -54.14
C GLN A 175 -25.80 12.75 -53.76
N ALA A 176 -25.06 12.16 -54.69
CA ALA A 176 -24.20 10.99 -54.41
C ALA A 176 -23.08 11.32 -53.42
N LEU A 177 -22.52 12.54 -53.46
CA LEU A 177 -21.54 13.03 -52.50
C LEU A 177 -22.17 13.12 -51.09
N THR A 178 -23.39 13.62 -51.00
CA THR A 178 -24.09 13.74 -49.73
C THR A 178 -24.40 12.35 -49.11
N GLU A 179 -24.84 11.38 -49.95
CA GLU A 179 -25.06 9.99 -49.54
C GLU A 179 -23.75 9.37 -49.01
N MET A 180 -22.60 9.60 -49.68
CA MET A 180 -21.32 9.11 -49.24
C MET A 180 -20.91 9.72 -47.88
N ARG A 181 -21.11 11.03 -47.70
CA ARG A 181 -20.83 11.69 -46.40
C ARG A 181 -21.72 11.18 -45.27
N LEU A 182 -22.99 10.93 -45.54
CA LEU A 182 -23.91 10.33 -44.55
C LEU A 182 -23.47 8.93 -44.14
N ALA A 183 -23.05 8.10 -45.11
CA ALA A 183 -22.53 6.77 -44.83
C ALA A 183 -21.22 6.82 -44.02
N GLU A 184 -20.36 7.81 -44.30
CA GLU A 184 -19.14 8.02 -43.52
C GLU A 184 -19.43 8.41 -42.07
N GLN A 185 -20.38 9.30 -41.83
CA GLN A 185 -20.82 9.65 -40.47
C GLN A 185 -21.47 8.46 -39.74
N LYS A 186 -22.19 7.61 -40.45
CA LYS A 186 -22.76 6.38 -39.87
C LYS A 186 -21.69 5.40 -39.45
N LEU A 187 -20.63 5.23 -40.28
CA LEU A 187 -19.48 4.39 -39.90
C LEU A 187 -18.78 4.98 -38.68
N LYS A 188 -18.55 6.29 -38.64
CA LYS A 188 -17.95 6.95 -37.48
C LYS A 188 -18.79 6.74 -36.22
N GLN A 189 -20.10 6.85 -36.33
CA GLN A 189 -21.03 6.59 -35.21
C GLN A 189 -20.90 5.14 -34.70
N SER A 190 -20.95 4.14 -35.62
CA SER A 190 -20.85 2.72 -35.22
C SER A 190 -19.50 2.35 -34.61
N THR A 191 -18.41 2.92 -35.12
CA THR A 191 -17.06 2.73 -34.53
C THR A 191 -16.95 3.36 -33.14
N SER A 192 -17.46 4.60 -32.94
CA SER A 192 -17.49 5.23 -31.62
C SER A 192 -18.34 4.45 -30.62
N GLN A 193 -19.49 3.90 -31.06
CA GLN A 193 -20.31 3.04 -30.20
C GLN A 193 -19.54 1.78 -29.75
N ARG A 194 -18.77 1.17 -30.65
CA ARG A 194 -17.92 0.01 -30.29
C ARG A 194 -16.82 0.38 -29.31
N GLU A 195 -16.26 1.57 -29.42
CA GLU A 195 -15.26 2.09 -28.46
C GLU A 195 -15.85 2.28 -27.05
N VAL A 196 -17.10 2.78 -26.96
CA VAL A 196 -17.83 2.85 -25.69
C VAL A 196 -17.98 1.45 -25.07
N LEU A 197 -18.39 0.44 -25.87
CA LEU A 197 -18.51 -0.94 -25.37
C LEU A 197 -17.15 -1.54 -24.95
N ALA A 198 -16.06 -1.16 -25.61
CA ALA A 198 -14.71 -1.56 -25.18
C ALA A 198 -14.37 -0.99 -23.80
N THR A 199 -14.68 0.29 -23.58
CA THR A 199 -14.46 0.95 -22.29
C THR A 199 -15.33 0.33 -21.18
N ASP A 200 -16.59 0.03 -21.47
CA ASP A 200 -17.47 -0.67 -20.53
C ASP A 200 -16.91 -2.04 -20.13
N LEU A 201 -16.35 -2.79 -21.08
CA LEU A 201 -15.69 -4.06 -20.81
C LEU A 201 -14.46 -3.88 -19.88
N GLU A 202 -13.65 -2.84 -20.11
CA GLU A 202 -12.51 -2.53 -19.23
C GLU A 202 -12.94 -2.23 -17.79
N VAL A 203 -14.04 -1.48 -17.62
CA VAL A 203 -14.60 -1.19 -16.28
C VAL A 203 -14.99 -2.49 -15.57
N VAL A 204 -15.70 -3.39 -16.26
CA VAL A 204 -16.13 -4.67 -15.68
C VAL A 204 -14.92 -5.56 -15.36
N ARG A 205 -13.90 -5.60 -16.22
CA ARG A 205 -12.64 -6.32 -15.94
C ARG A 205 -11.90 -5.77 -14.72
N ALA A 206 -11.88 -4.46 -14.55
CA ALA A 206 -11.32 -3.84 -13.36
C ALA A 206 -12.07 -4.29 -12.09
N GLN A 207 -13.41 -4.38 -12.13
CA GLN A 207 -14.22 -4.89 -11.02
C GLN A 207 -13.90 -6.36 -10.70
N VAL A 208 -13.75 -7.23 -11.72
CA VAL A 208 -13.29 -8.62 -11.52
C VAL A 208 -11.91 -8.66 -10.90
N SER A 209 -10.99 -7.80 -11.34
CA SER A 209 -9.63 -7.76 -10.82
C SER A 209 -9.56 -7.39 -9.33
N GLN A 210 -10.49 -6.56 -8.84
CA GLN A 210 -10.60 -6.19 -7.42
C GLN A 210 -11.00 -7.37 -6.52
N ARG A 211 -11.56 -8.45 -7.09
CA ARG A 211 -11.85 -9.69 -6.37
C ARG A 211 -10.62 -10.55 -6.11
N MET A 212 -9.48 -10.21 -6.72
CA MET A 212 -8.21 -10.90 -6.53
C MET A 212 -7.26 -10.01 -5.71
N VAL A 213 -7.00 -10.39 -4.48
CA VAL A 213 -6.06 -9.70 -3.60
C VAL A 213 -4.65 -10.18 -3.89
N ARG A 214 -3.75 -9.24 -4.25
CA ARG A 214 -2.37 -9.54 -4.67
C ARG A 214 -1.35 -8.98 -3.70
N ALA A 215 -0.16 -9.60 -3.67
CA ALA A 215 0.96 -9.13 -2.87
C ALA A 215 1.49 -7.77 -3.38
N PRO A 216 1.58 -6.73 -2.55
CA PRO A 216 2.10 -5.42 -2.96
C PRO A 216 3.63 -5.41 -3.11
N PHE A 217 4.33 -6.33 -2.48
CA PHE A 217 5.77 -6.56 -2.60
C PHE A 217 6.10 -8.04 -2.31
N SER A 218 7.33 -8.47 -2.65
CA SER A 218 7.81 -9.82 -2.34
C SER A 218 8.17 -9.92 -0.87
N GLY A 219 7.75 -11.02 -0.21
CA GLY A 219 7.99 -11.24 1.21
C GLY A 219 7.44 -12.57 1.70
N THR A 220 7.29 -12.71 3.00
CA THR A 220 6.77 -13.89 3.68
C THR A 220 5.47 -13.56 4.40
N ILE A 221 4.49 -14.45 4.33
CA ILE A 221 3.24 -14.33 5.08
C ILE A 221 3.53 -14.61 6.56
N VAL A 222 3.25 -13.63 7.42
CA VAL A 222 3.53 -13.72 8.86
C VAL A 222 2.30 -14.13 9.64
N GLU A 223 1.13 -13.63 9.24
CA GLU A 223 -0.14 -13.89 9.91
C GLU A 223 -1.27 -14.04 8.91
N ARG A 224 -2.25 -14.86 9.26
CA ARG A 224 -3.50 -15.03 8.53
C ARG A 224 -4.66 -14.72 9.47
N TYR A 225 -5.47 -13.71 9.12
CA TYR A 225 -6.58 -13.24 9.94
C TYR A 225 -7.92 -13.80 9.51
N ARG A 226 -8.02 -14.38 8.31
CA ARG A 226 -9.27 -14.83 7.72
C ARG A 226 -9.17 -16.23 7.17
N GLN A 227 -10.34 -16.90 7.12
CA GLN A 227 -10.50 -18.24 6.58
C GLN A 227 -11.39 -18.21 5.31
N PRO A 228 -11.28 -19.22 4.42
CA PRO A 228 -12.24 -19.41 3.36
C PRO A 228 -13.68 -19.50 3.90
N GLY A 229 -14.63 -18.86 3.20
CA GLY A 229 -16.02 -18.77 3.61
C GLY A 229 -16.36 -17.54 4.47
N GLU A 230 -15.38 -16.85 5.04
CA GLU A 230 -15.63 -15.64 5.83
C GLU A 230 -15.93 -14.43 4.95
N ARG A 231 -16.75 -13.52 5.50
CA ARG A 231 -16.99 -12.21 4.90
C ARG A 231 -15.87 -11.24 5.24
N VAL A 232 -15.44 -10.51 4.23
CA VAL A 232 -14.41 -9.47 4.32
C VAL A 232 -15.06 -8.11 4.15
N GLU A 233 -14.67 -7.17 5.00
CA GLU A 233 -14.99 -5.74 4.95
C GLU A 233 -13.67 -4.95 5.14
N ASP A 234 -13.58 -4.13 6.21
CA ASP A 234 -12.44 -3.25 6.46
C ASP A 234 -11.25 -3.92 7.18
N ARG A 235 -11.39 -5.19 7.56
CA ARG A 235 -10.34 -5.89 8.33
C ARG A 235 -9.33 -6.57 7.41
N PRO A 236 -8.03 -6.61 7.80
CA PRO A 236 -7.02 -7.28 7.02
C PRO A 236 -7.28 -8.78 6.88
N LEU A 237 -6.78 -9.35 5.79
CA LEU A 237 -6.83 -10.78 5.46
C LEU A 237 -5.56 -11.49 5.91
N LEU A 238 -4.43 -10.89 5.58
CA LEU A 238 -3.08 -11.44 5.75
C LEU A 238 -2.12 -10.33 6.18
N ARG A 239 -1.06 -10.70 6.90
CA ARG A 239 0.09 -9.84 7.14
C ARG A 239 1.28 -10.33 6.35
N LEU A 240 1.84 -9.46 5.53
CA LEU A 240 3.03 -9.70 4.70
C LEU A 240 4.21 -8.92 5.25
N ALA A 241 5.36 -9.57 5.40
CA ALA A 241 6.60 -8.95 5.84
C ALA A 241 7.73 -9.21 4.83
N SER A 242 8.53 -8.19 4.53
CA SER A 242 9.76 -8.34 3.76
C SER A 242 10.90 -8.65 4.73
N LEU A 243 11.44 -9.86 4.63
CA LEU A 243 12.51 -10.38 5.50
C LEU A 243 13.91 -10.33 4.85
N ASP A 244 13.99 -9.88 3.59
CA ASP A 244 15.24 -9.65 2.86
C ASP A 244 15.10 -8.42 1.95
N PRO A 245 15.92 -7.38 2.17
CA PRO A 245 16.80 -7.20 3.34
C PRO A 245 16.00 -6.96 4.62
N LEU A 246 16.60 -7.19 5.78
CA LEU A 246 16.08 -6.75 7.08
C LEU A 246 16.46 -5.29 7.33
N ARG A 247 15.67 -4.60 8.12
CA ARG A 247 15.95 -3.26 8.62
C ARG A 247 16.49 -3.36 10.05
N VAL A 248 17.57 -2.67 10.33
CA VAL A 248 18.08 -2.54 11.69
C VAL A 248 17.98 -1.09 12.14
N ASP A 249 17.29 -0.86 13.24
CA ASP A 249 17.21 0.45 13.88
C ASP A 249 18.17 0.47 15.08
N LEU A 250 19.21 1.29 14.99
CA LEU A 250 20.24 1.49 15.98
C LEU A 250 19.94 2.80 16.74
N LEU A 251 19.88 2.74 18.06
CA LEU A 251 19.69 3.91 18.92
C LEU A 251 21.04 4.38 19.44
N VAL A 252 21.51 5.52 18.94
CA VAL A 252 22.84 6.07 19.21
C VAL A 252 22.74 7.28 20.12
N PRO A 253 23.54 7.37 21.22
CA PRO A 253 23.61 8.56 22.07
C PRO A 253 23.97 9.83 21.28
N ALA A 254 23.35 10.97 21.61
CA ALA A 254 23.56 12.24 20.92
C ALA A 254 25.04 12.69 20.90
N ALA A 255 25.82 12.33 21.91
CA ALA A 255 27.27 12.60 21.97
C ALA A 255 28.06 12.01 20.79
N ARG A 256 27.48 11.06 20.06
CA ARG A 256 28.09 10.45 18.86
C ARG A 256 27.53 10.98 17.56
N PHE A 257 26.77 12.07 17.61
CA PHE A 257 26.25 12.69 16.40
C PHE A 257 27.36 13.09 15.42
N GLY A 258 27.18 12.81 14.16
CA GLY A 258 28.17 13.06 13.11
C GLY A 258 29.22 11.96 12.92
N GLN A 259 29.23 10.91 13.77
CA GLN A 259 30.15 9.79 13.60
C GLN A 259 29.72 8.77 12.55
N TYR A 260 28.42 8.75 12.16
CA TYR A 260 27.86 7.78 11.21
C TYR A 260 27.45 8.50 9.93
N ALA A 261 27.81 7.93 8.80
CA ALA A 261 27.44 8.42 7.47
C ALA A 261 26.67 7.33 6.68
N VAL A 262 25.85 7.77 5.74
CA VAL A 262 25.18 6.86 4.81
C VAL A 262 26.24 6.14 3.98
N GLY A 263 26.11 4.81 3.85
CA GLY A 263 27.07 3.94 3.18
C GLY A 263 28.11 3.30 4.13
N ASP A 264 28.18 3.72 5.40
CA ASP A 264 29.07 3.06 6.38
C ASP A 264 28.63 1.61 6.60
N ARG A 265 29.60 0.72 6.76
CA ARG A 265 29.36 -0.68 7.10
C ARG A 265 29.64 -0.91 8.57
N LEU A 266 28.66 -1.36 9.31
CA LEU A 266 28.74 -1.60 10.74
C LEU A 266 28.63 -3.10 11.04
N GLN A 267 29.42 -3.58 11.97
CA GLN A 267 29.35 -4.96 12.46
C GLN A 267 28.41 -5.02 13.65
N LEU A 268 27.39 -5.85 13.54
CA LEU A 268 26.35 -6.04 14.55
C LEU A 268 26.45 -7.45 15.11
N GLN A 269 26.30 -7.59 16.40
CA GLN A 269 26.21 -8.88 17.09
C GLN A 269 24.75 -9.12 17.46
N PRO A 270 24.04 -10.03 16.75
CA PRO A 270 22.69 -10.44 17.16
C PRO A 270 22.74 -11.16 18.52
N GLU A 271 21.75 -10.88 19.38
CA GLU A 271 21.59 -11.57 20.66
C GLU A 271 20.90 -12.93 20.48
N LEU A 272 21.43 -13.74 19.58
CA LEU A 272 20.94 -15.08 19.25
C LEU A 272 22.07 -16.10 19.41
N ALA A 273 21.78 -17.22 20.07
CA ALA A 273 22.76 -18.28 20.28
C ALA A 273 23.27 -18.85 18.94
N GLY A 274 24.57 -18.92 18.77
CA GLY A 274 25.18 -19.52 17.57
C GLY A 274 25.21 -18.65 16.32
N VAL A 275 24.71 -17.42 16.38
CA VAL A 275 24.76 -16.47 15.26
C VAL A 275 26.05 -15.66 15.33
N LYS A 276 26.80 -15.67 14.22
CA LYS A 276 28.04 -14.88 14.06
C LYS A 276 27.70 -13.40 13.86
N PRO A 277 28.66 -12.48 14.16
CA PRO A 277 28.51 -11.07 13.80
C PRO A 277 28.12 -10.88 12.34
N VAL A 278 27.21 -9.95 12.06
CA VAL A 278 26.72 -9.65 10.72
C VAL A 278 27.04 -8.21 10.36
N THR A 279 27.31 -7.96 9.09
CA THR A 279 27.60 -6.63 8.57
C THR A 279 26.35 -6.03 7.96
N ALA A 280 25.96 -4.83 8.41
CA ALA A 280 24.86 -4.06 7.86
C ALA A 280 25.36 -2.70 7.34
N GLU A 281 24.71 -2.18 6.31
CA GLU A 281 25.04 -0.91 5.68
C GLU A 281 24.09 0.20 6.13
N VAL A 282 24.63 1.36 6.52
CA VAL A 282 23.85 2.52 6.94
C VAL A 282 23.11 3.12 5.72
N THR A 283 21.80 3.11 5.79
CA THR A 283 20.93 3.68 4.73
C THR A 283 20.41 5.06 5.09
N HIS A 284 20.27 5.35 6.38
CA HIS A 284 19.74 6.62 6.83
C HIS A 284 20.24 6.97 8.25
N VAL A 285 20.53 8.24 8.47
CA VAL A 285 20.88 8.80 9.78
C VAL A 285 19.89 9.90 10.09
N ASP A 286 19.11 9.74 11.16
CA ASP A 286 18.14 10.74 11.59
C ASP A 286 18.89 12.01 12.05
N ARG A 287 18.39 13.16 11.63
CA ARG A 287 18.92 14.47 12.01
C ARG A 287 18.23 15.07 13.24
N VAL A 288 17.21 14.37 13.73
CA VAL A 288 16.44 14.78 14.91
C VAL A 288 16.87 13.92 16.09
N ILE A 289 17.26 14.56 17.18
CA ILE A 289 17.59 13.92 18.45
C ILE A 289 16.31 13.87 19.29
N ASP A 290 15.97 12.70 19.80
CA ASP A 290 14.90 12.55 20.79
C ASP A 290 15.39 13.14 22.14
N GLY A 291 14.76 14.23 22.57
CA GLY A 291 15.15 14.91 23.80
C GLY A 291 14.89 14.11 25.08
N ALA A 292 13.97 13.13 25.07
CA ALA A 292 13.66 12.31 26.24
C ALA A 292 14.74 11.24 26.50
N SER A 293 15.18 10.59 25.42
CA SER A 293 16.21 9.53 25.49
C SER A 293 17.63 10.05 25.22
N ASN A 294 17.76 11.29 24.75
CA ASN A 294 19.02 11.88 24.28
C ASN A 294 19.74 11.00 23.26
N THR A 295 18.97 10.40 22.34
CA THR A 295 19.47 9.52 21.29
C THR A 295 18.97 9.96 19.91
N PHE A 296 19.65 9.53 18.85
CA PHE A 296 19.17 9.60 17.47
C PHE A 296 19.20 8.20 16.85
N ARG A 297 18.39 8.00 15.81
CA ARG A 297 18.29 6.72 15.16
C ARG A 297 19.17 6.65 13.92
N VAL A 298 19.90 5.56 13.80
CA VAL A 298 20.63 5.18 12.58
C VAL A 298 19.97 3.93 12.03
N ARG A 299 19.52 3.99 10.77
CA ARG A 299 18.85 2.88 10.10
C ARG A 299 19.81 2.19 9.16
N LEU A 300 19.87 0.86 9.25
CA LEU A 300 20.75 0.04 8.44
C LEU A 300 19.94 -0.98 7.64
N SER A 301 20.50 -1.39 6.51
CA SER A 301 20.04 -2.50 5.70
C SER A 301 20.92 -3.72 5.95
N LEU A 302 20.31 -4.83 6.30
CA LEU A 302 20.98 -6.10 6.57
C LEU A 302 20.50 -7.16 5.58
N PRO A 303 21.33 -7.60 4.63
CA PRO A 303 20.98 -8.69 3.71
C PRO A 303 20.69 -9.99 4.45
N ASN A 304 19.59 -10.65 4.09
CA ASN A 304 19.16 -11.90 4.72
C ASN A 304 18.60 -12.91 3.69
N PRO A 305 19.35 -13.22 2.61
CA PRO A 305 18.83 -13.97 1.45
C PRO A 305 18.37 -15.40 1.80
N GLN A 306 18.89 -15.96 2.87
CA GLN A 306 18.53 -17.31 3.35
C GLN A 306 17.53 -17.26 4.52
N GLN A 307 17.03 -16.08 4.89
CA GLN A 307 16.11 -15.86 6.00
C GLN A 307 16.55 -16.51 7.33
N ARG A 308 17.89 -16.59 7.55
CA ARG A 308 18.47 -17.20 8.76
C ARG A 308 18.27 -16.35 10.02
N LEU A 309 18.15 -15.04 9.81
CA LEU A 309 17.94 -14.11 10.91
C LEU A 309 16.44 -13.82 11.04
N PRO A 310 15.83 -14.12 12.19
CA PRO A 310 14.45 -13.74 12.44
C PRO A 310 14.36 -12.23 12.67
N ALA A 311 13.28 -11.64 12.18
CA ALA A 311 12.89 -10.29 12.57
C ALA A 311 12.40 -10.28 14.03
N GLY A 312 12.61 -9.17 14.75
CA GLY A 312 12.31 -9.04 16.18
C GLY A 312 13.50 -9.32 17.09
N ALA A 313 14.62 -9.79 16.55
CA ALA A 313 15.82 -10.02 17.34
C ALA A 313 16.49 -8.71 17.77
N ARG A 314 17.02 -8.71 18.99
CA ARG A 314 17.88 -7.63 19.47
C ARG A 314 19.30 -7.84 18.98
N CYS A 315 20.07 -6.77 18.90
CA CYS A 315 21.47 -6.81 18.56
C CYS A 315 22.24 -5.71 19.32
N THR A 316 23.55 -5.83 19.32
CA THR A 316 24.46 -4.82 19.84
C THR A 316 25.45 -4.43 18.76
N LEU A 317 25.86 -3.17 18.75
CA LEU A 317 26.95 -2.69 17.89
C LEU A 317 28.30 -3.05 18.50
N ASP A 318 29.14 -3.72 17.72
CA ASP A 318 30.54 -3.88 18.06
C ASP A 318 31.34 -2.62 17.67
N ASP A 319 31.52 -1.73 18.64
CA ASP A 319 32.11 -0.41 18.43
C ASP A 319 33.62 -0.50 18.03
N ALA A 320 34.31 -1.51 18.49
CA ALA A 320 35.70 -1.73 18.14
C ALA A 320 35.87 -2.14 16.66
N ALA A 321 35.02 -3.05 16.19
CA ALA A 321 35.02 -3.49 14.81
C ALA A 321 34.47 -2.40 13.84
N ALA A 322 33.54 -1.58 14.31
CA ALA A 322 33.02 -0.45 13.54
C ALA A 322 34.07 0.61 13.23
N THR A 323 34.98 0.85 14.16
CA THR A 323 36.11 1.79 14.01
C THR A 323 37.12 1.24 13.00
N ALA A 324 37.44 -0.04 13.06
CA ALA A 324 38.39 -0.68 12.14
C ALA A 324 37.92 -0.70 10.68
N LEU A 325 36.62 -0.92 10.45
CA LEU A 325 36.04 -0.90 9.11
C LEU A 325 36.01 0.52 8.48
N ARG A 326 35.93 1.56 9.31
CA ARG A 326 36.00 2.96 8.88
C ARG A 326 37.40 3.39 8.48
N GLU A 327 38.41 2.96 9.19
CA GLU A 327 39.81 3.27 8.85
C GLU A 327 40.24 2.64 7.53
N GLY A 328 39.76 1.43 7.22
CA GLY A 328 40.01 0.76 5.94
C GLY A 328 39.27 1.33 4.72
N ALA A 329 38.19 2.12 4.93
CA ALA A 329 37.32 2.66 3.85
C ALA A 329 37.59 4.15 3.54
N ARG A 330 38.36 4.87 4.33
CA ARG A 330 38.74 6.26 4.00
C ARG A 330 39.78 6.25 2.89
N PRO A 331 39.50 6.82 1.70
CA PRO A 331 40.55 7.12 0.74
C PRO A 331 41.52 8.10 1.41
N ALA A 332 42.85 7.83 1.29
CA ALA A 332 43.87 8.71 1.78
C ALA A 332 43.59 10.15 1.35
N PRO A 333 43.74 11.15 2.21
CA PRO A 333 43.52 12.53 1.85
C PRO A 333 44.43 12.84 0.64
N SER A 334 43.80 13.10 -0.51
CA SER A 334 44.52 13.58 -1.68
C SER A 334 45.34 14.81 -1.27
N ALA A 335 46.67 14.70 -1.30
CA ALA A 335 47.59 15.79 -1.03
C ALA A 335 47.14 16.97 -1.93
N ALA A 336 46.63 18.03 -1.28
CA ALA A 336 46.26 19.25 -1.93
C ALA A 336 47.46 19.75 -2.71
N ALA A 337 47.35 19.82 -4.05
CA ALA A 337 48.35 20.44 -4.92
C ALA A 337 48.57 21.88 -4.45
N ALA A 338 49.81 22.17 -4.05
CA ALA A 338 50.24 23.51 -3.69
C ALA A 338 49.97 24.46 -4.88
N PRO A 339 49.46 25.67 -4.68
CA PRO A 339 49.27 26.64 -5.74
C PRO A 339 50.63 27.06 -6.30
N ALA A 340 50.87 26.76 -7.58
CA ALA A 340 52.02 27.25 -8.35
C ALA A 340 52.03 28.77 -8.33
N GLY A 341 53.11 29.35 -7.78
CA GLY A 341 53.32 30.78 -7.68
C GLY A 341 53.15 31.50 -9.00
N GLY A 342 52.19 32.40 -9.08
CA GLY A 342 52.00 33.34 -10.15
C GLY A 342 53.14 34.34 -10.23
N ARG A 343 53.95 34.32 -11.31
CA ARG A 343 54.90 35.39 -11.62
C ARG A 343 54.11 36.65 -11.93
N VAL A 344 54.32 37.67 -11.12
CA VAL A 344 53.90 39.04 -11.43
C VAL A 344 54.72 39.57 -12.58
N ALA A 345 54.12 39.80 -13.73
CA ALA A 345 54.73 40.56 -14.85
C ALA A 345 54.68 42.04 -14.53
N GLN A 346 55.83 42.66 -14.35
CA GLN A 346 55.97 44.12 -14.32
C GLN A 346 55.73 44.65 -15.74
N VAL A 347 54.69 45.46 -15.86
CA VAL A 347 54.54 46.32 -17.07
C VAL A 347 55.33 47.60 -16.82
N GLY A 348 56.41 47.77 -17.57
CA GLY A 348 57.18 49.00 -17.62
C GLY A 348 56.39 50.10 -18.33
N SER A 349 56.34 51.27 -17.68
CA SER A 349 55.98 52.55 -18.23
C SER A 349 57.10 53.02 -19.15
N GLY A 350 56.75 53.47 -20.40
CA GLY A 350 57.65 54.11 -21.29
C GLY A 350 56.96 54.81 -22.45
N GLY A 351 57.01 56.16 -22.46
CA GLY A 351 56.81 56.98 -23.59
C GLY A 351 55.42 57.49 -23.91
#